data_daf35a7d31c4dab51ff1c54614d16311
#
_entry.id   daf35a7d31c4dab51ff1c54614d16311
#
_cell.length_a   1.000
_cell.length_b   1.000
_cell.length_c   1.000
_cell.angle_alpha   90.00
_cell.angle_beta   90.00
_cell.angle_gamma   90.00
#
_symmetry.space_group_name_H-M   'P 1'
#
loop_
_entity.id
_entity.type
_entity.pdbx_description
1 polymer ?
#
loop_
_entity_poly.entity_id
_entity_poly.type
_entity_poly.pdbx_seq_one_letter_code
_entity_poly.pdbx_strand_id
1 'polypeptide(L)'
;MAIQLTINGKPQSVDVPPNMPLLWVLRDTLGMTGTKFGCGMALCGACTVHIDGEATRSCITPISSVAGKKVTTIEGLSPNRSHPVQRAWIEVDVPQCGYCQSGQIMSAAALLAKNAKPSNSEIDEAMKGNICRCGTYQRIREAVHRAAAMHAASAKPARLDGALPTDDALDKQLVEAGGAA
;
A
#
# COMPACT_ATOMS: atom_id res chain seq x y z
N MET A 1 28.92 6.79 -13.51
CA MET A 1 27.91 6.68 -14.59
C MET A 1 26.53 6.73 -13.96
N ALA A 2 25.68 7.62 -14.46
CA ALA A 2 24.32 7.78 -13.93
C ALA A 2 23.49 6.52 -14.17
N ILE A 3 22.85 6.02 -13.12
CA ILE A 3 21.98 4.86 -13.16
C ILE A 3 20.55 5.34 -13.40
N GLN A 4 19.91 4.79 -14.44
CA GLN A 4 18.55 5.13 -14.83
C GLN A 4 17.58 4.11 -14.24
N LEU A 5 16.49 4.58 -13.63
CA LEU A 5 15.41 3.73 -13.12
C LEU A 5 14.11 4.52 -13.08
N THR A 6 12.98 3.84 -12.87
CA THR A 6 11.68 4.50 -12.70
C THR A 6 11.25 4.40 -11.25
N ILE A 7 11.02 5.52 -10.57
CA ILE A 7 10.54 5.54 -9.18
C ILE A 7 9.17 6.21 -9.12
N ASN A 8 8.17 5.50 -8.60
CA ASN A 8 6.79 5.97 -8.48
C ASN A 8 6.23 6.52 -9.81
N GLY A 9 6.54 5.82 -10.91
CA GLY A 9 6.12 6.19 -12.26
C GLY A 9 6.91 7.32 -12.91
N LYS A 10 7.92 7.88 -12.24
CA LYS A 10 8.76 8.97 -12.77
C LYS A 10 10.15 8.45 -13.09
N PRO A 11 10.68 8.72 -14.29
CA PRO A 11 12.09 8.42 -14.60
C PRO A 11 13.02 9.20 -13.68
N GLN A 12 14.04 8.53 -13.18
CA GLN A 12 15.08 9.09 -12.31
C GLN A 12 16.47 8.74 -12.85
N SER A 13 17.40 9.66 -12.71
CA SER A 13 18.80 9.49 -13.03
C SER A 13 19.61 9.81 -11.78
N VAL A 14 20.33 8.83 -11.25
CA VAL A 14 21.13 9.01 -10.04
C VAL A 14 22.59 8.68 -10.29
N ASP A 15 23.48 9.58 -9.87
CA ASP A 15 24.93 9.40 -9.97
C ASP A 15 25.49 9.09 -8.58
N VAL A 16 25.51 7.82 -8.26
CA VAL A 16 25.93 7.27 -6.97
C VAL A 16 26.75 6.00 -7.18
N PRO A 17 27.54 5.55 -6.20
CA PRO A 17 28.25 4.28 -6.29
C PRO A 17 27.30 3.12 -6.61
N PRO A 18 27.62 2.23 -7.55
CA PRO A 18 26.72 1.16 -8.03
C PRO A 18 26.33 0.13 -6.96
N ASN A 19 27.14 0.01 -5.91
CA ASN A 19 26.90 -0.86 -4.76
C ASN A 19 26.12 -0.18 -3.63
N MET A 20 25.80 1.12 -3.76
CA MET A 20 24.98 1.81 -2.75
C MET A 20 23.63 1.13 -2.61
N PRO A 21 23.17 0.83 -1.38
CA PRO A 21 21.83 0.26 -1.16
C PRO A 21 20.73 1.22 -1.64
N LEU A 22 19.74 0.68 -2.34
CA LEU A 22 18.58 1.44 -2.84
C LEU A 22 17.92 2.27 -1.73
N LEU A 23 17.90 1.78 -0.49
CA LEU A 23 17.36 2.50 0.66
C LEU A 23 17.97 3.91 0.81
N TRP A 24 19.30 4.02 0.72
CA TRP A 24 20.00 5.30 0.90
C TRP A 24 19.83 6.20 -0.31
N VAL A 25 19.77 5.63 -1.51
CA VAL A 25 19.41 6.40 -2.72
C VAL A 25 18.02 7.03 -2.56
N LEU A 26 17.02 6.26 -2.10
CA LEU A 26 15.67 6.79 -1.86
C LEU A 26 15.68 7.90 -0.80
N ARG A 27 16.33 7.65 0.35
CA ARG A 27 16.25 8.54 1.50
C ARG A 27 17.14 9.77 1.40
N ASP A 28 18.42 9.55 1.05
CA ASP A 28 19.44 10.59 1.16
C ASP A 28 19.64 11.33 -0.16
N THR A 29 19.58 10.61 -1.30
CA THR A 29 19.76 11.24 -2.61
C THR A 29 18.46 11.86 -3.13
N LEU A 30 17.31 11.17 -2.95
CA LEU A 30 16.02 11.58 -3.51
C LEU A 30 15.06 12.18 -2.46
N GLY A 31 15.43 12.21 -1.18
CA GLY A 31 14.62 12.78 -0.12
C GLY A 31 13.32 12.01 0.20
N MET A 32 13.17 10.77 -0.28
CA MET A 32 11.99 9.93 -0.06
C MET A 32 12.11 9.19 1.28
N THR A 33 11.70 9.84 2.36
CA THR A 33 11.91 9.34 3.73
C THR A 33 10.85 8.39 4.25
N GLY A 34 9.80 8.09 3.49
CA GLY A 34 8.74 7.15 3.86
C GLY A 34 9.25 5.73 4.04
N THR A 35 10.16 5.27 3.19
CA THR A 35 10.88 3.99 3.36
C THR A 35 11.86 4.12 4.53
N LYS A 36 11.81 3.19 5.53
CA LYS A 36 12.55 3.33 6.79
C LYS A 36 13.75 2.38 6.87
N PHE A 37 14.84 2.85 7.49
CA PHE A 37 15.96 2.01 7.90
C PHE A 37 15.63 1.33 9.25
N GLY A 38 15.99 0.06 9.39
CA GLY A 38 15.87 -0.66 10.66
C GLY A 38 17.11 -1.51 10.92
N CYS A 39 17.12 -2.77 10.46
CA CYS A 39 18.21 -3.71 10.71
C CYS A 39 19.41 -3.61 9.75
N GLY A 40 19.23 -3.11 8.53
CA GLY A 40 20.27 -3.08 7.50
C GLY A 40 20.63 -4.43 6.87
N MET A 41 19.96 -5.53 7.26
CA MET A 41 20.26 -6.91 6.87
C MET A 41 19.02 -7.71 6.42
N ALA A 42 18.02 -7.05 5.88
CA ALA A 42 16.78 -7.61 5.31
C ALA A 42 15.84 -8.35 6.29
N LEU A 43 16.05 -8.28 7.61
CA LEU A 43 15.28 -9.05 8.59
C LEU A 43 14.00 -8.35 9.06
N CYS A 44 14.03 -7.00 9.24
CA CYS A 44 12.94 -6.30 9.93
C CYS A 44 11.81 -5.80 9.05
N GLY A 45 11.98 -5.75 7.73
CA GLY A 45 10.97 -5.33 6.78
C GLY A 45 10.65 -3.84 6.69
N ALA A 46 11.22 -2.97 7.53
CA ALA A 46 10.92 -1.54 7.54
C ALA A 46 11.27 -0.84 6.20
N CYS A 47 12.23 -1.39 5.46
CA CYS A 47 12.73 -0.88 4.19
C CYS A 47 12.07 -1.50 2.95
N THR A 48 10.93 -2.17 3.10
CA THR A 48 10.25 -2.83 1.97
C THR A 48 9.76 -1.82 0.94
N VAL A 49 10.10 -2.07 -0.31
CA VAL A 49 9.60 -1.40 -1.51
C VAL A 49 9.13 -2.46 -2.49
N HIS A 50 8.44 -2.09 -3.57
CA HIS A 50 8.21 -3.00 -4.69
C HIS A 50 9.21 -2.71 -5.80
N ILE A 51 9.81 -3.75 -6.35
CA ILE A 51 10.63 -3.71 -7.57
C ILE A 51 9.92 -4.60 -8.58
N ASP A 52 9.44 -4.00 -9.68
CA ASP A 52 8.62 -4.66 -10.69
C ASP A 52 7.40 -5.39 -10.09
N GLY A 53 6.82 -4.84 -9.02
CA GLY A 53 5.66 -5.39 -8.30
C GLY A 53 6.01 -6.34 -7.14
N GLU A 54 7.28 -6.79 -7.02
CA GLU A 54 7.71 -7.72 -5.98
C GLU A 54 8.22 -7.00 -4.72
N ALA A 55 7.74 -7.43 -3.54
CA ALA A 55 8.20 -6.90 -2.26
C ALA A 55 9.66 -7.22 -2.01
N THR A 56 10.50 -6.21 -1.92
CA THR A 56 11.96 -6.33 -1.81
C THR A 56 12.51 -5.47 -0.68
N ARG A 57 13.56 -5.95 -0.02
CA ARG A 57 14.26 -5.25 1.09
C ARG A 57 15.32 -4.31 0.52
N SER A 58 15.04 -3.02 0.45
CA SER A 58 15.91 -2.02 -0.17
C SER A 58 17.23 -1.79 0.56
N CYS A 59 17.36 -2.17 1.83
CA CYS A 59 18.58 -1.96 2.61
C CYS A 59 19.77 -2.84 2.18
N ILE A 60 19.52 -3.94 1.48
CA ILE A 60 20.56 -4.84 0.96
C ILE A 60 20.60 -4.91 -0.58
N THR A 61 19.70 -4.20 -1.24
CA THR A 61 19.58 -4.21 -2.71
C THR A 61 20.46 -3.12 -3.30
N PRO A 62 21.56 -3.45 -4.02
CA PRO A 62 22.39 -2.47 -4.67
C PRO A 62 21.64 -1.72 -5.76
N ILE A 63 21.90 -0.41 -5.90
CA ILE A 63 21.22 0.41 -6.92
C ILE A 63 21.47 -0.11 -8.34
N SER A 64 22.64 -0.67 -8.62
CA SER A 64 22.97 -1.27 -9.92
C SER A 64 22.05 -2.42 -10.31
N SER A 65 21.53 -3.18 -9.34
CA SER A 65 20.63 -4.32 -9.59
C SER A 65 19.21 -3.91 -9.98
N VAL A 66 18.87 -2.63 -9.81
CA VAL A 66 17.54 -2.08 -10.15
C VAL A 66 17.61 -1.10 -11.34
N ALA A 67 18.74 -1.03 -12.05
CA ALA A 67 18.86 -0.26 -13.27
C ALA A 67 17.77 -0.69 -14.29
N GLY A 68 17.05 0.27 -14.86
CA GLY A 68 15.96 0.05 -15.81
C GLY A 68 14.66 -0.48 -15.22
N LYS A 69 14.61 -0.80 -13.92
CA LYS A 69 13.43 -1.36 -13.24
C LYS A 69 12.47 -0.28 -12.73
N LYS A 70 11.26 -0.73 -12.40
CA LYS A 70 10.23 0.09 -11.77
C LYS A 70 10.25 -0.13 -10.26
N VAL A 71 10.54 0.93 -9.50
CA VAL A 71 10.51 0.93 -8.04
C VAL A 71 9.27 1.68 -7.58
N THR A 72 8.46 1.06 -6.71
CA THR A 72 7.34 1.71 -6.03
C THR A 72 7.63 1.76 -4.54
N THR A 73 7.63 2.95 -3.98
CA THR A 73 7.77 3.20 -2.54
C THR A 73 6.39 3.46 -1.91
N ILE A 74 6.35 3.63 -0.59
CA ILE A 74 5.10 3.94 0.12
C ILE A 74 4.47 5.25 -0.36
N GLU A 75 5.27 6.22 -0.79
CA GLU A 75 4.81 7.50 -1.34
C GLU A 75 4.10 7.33 -2.69
N GLY A 76 4.46 6.28 -3.45
CA GLY A 76 3.91 6.01 -4.78
C GLY A 76 2.86 4.91 -4.81
N LEU A 77 2.51 4.30 -3.66
CA LEU A 77 1.53 3.20 -3.61
C LEU A 77 0.13 3.67 -4.06
N SER A 78 -0.25 4.89 -3.68
CA SER A 78 -1.39 5.61 -4.26
C SER A 78 -1.23 7.12 -4.08
N PRO A 79 -1.73 7.96 -5.02
CA PRO A 79 -1.49 9.39 -5.00
C PRO A 79 -2.16 10.12 -3.82
N ASN A 80 -3.23 9.57 -3.27
CA ASN A 80 -4.06 10.19 -2.24
C ASN A 80 -4.34 9.27 -1.03
N ARG A 81 -3.49 8.26 -0.81
CA ARG A 81 -3.66 7.24 0.24
C ARG A 81 -4.95 6.41 0.09
N SER A 82 -5.48 6.29 -1.13
CA SER A 82 -6.72 5.56 -1.40
C SER A 82 -6.52 4.06 -1.57
N HIS A 83 -5.28 3.55 -1.59
CA HIS A 83 -5.04 2.12 -1.69
C HIS A 83 -5.77 1.35 -0.57
N PRO A 84 -6.48 0.25 -0.87
CA PRO A 84 -7.27 -0.50 0.12
C PRO A 84 -6.51 -0.82 1.40
N VAL A 85 -5.23 -1.20 1.31
CA VAL A 85 -4.38 -1.46 2.48
C VAL A 85 -4.19 -0.18 3.31
N GLN A 86 -3.90 0.97 2.69
CA GLN A 86 -3.72 2.24 3.43
C GLN A 86 -5.00 2.66 4.15
N ARG A 87 -6.17 2.50 3.50
CA ARG A 87 -7.48 2.78 4.10
C ARG A 87 -7.77 1.85 5.28
N ALA A 88 -7.56 0.56 5.11
CA ALA A 88 -7.76 -0.43 6.17
C ALA A 88 -6.85 -0.16 7.39
N TRP A 89 -5.60 0.28 7.16
CA TRP A 89 -4.68 0.68 8.24
C TRP A 89 -5.22 1.83 9.07
N ILE A 90 -5.88 2.79 8.43
CA ILE A 90 -6.51 3.92 9.11
C ILE A 90 -7.77 3.46 9.86
N GLU A 91 -8.65 2.69 9.20
CA GLU A 91 -9.92 2.23 9.78
C GLU A 91 -9.74 1.33 11.01
N VAL A 92 -8.70 0.48 11.01
CA VAL A 92 -8.38 -0.44 12.12
C VAL A 92 -7.50 0.23 13.18
N ASP A 93 -7.02 1.45 12.94
CA ASP A 93 -6.08 2.17 13.83
C ASP A 93 -4.84 1.34 14.16
N VAL A 94 -4.18 0.82 13.12
CA VAL A 94 -3.04 -0.11 13.26
C VAL A 94 -1.84 0.52 13.94
N PRO A 95 -1.40 1.76 13.59
CA PRO A 95 -0.16 2.33 14.07
C PRO A 95 -0.16 2.66 15.56
N GLN A 96 1.00 2.45 16.21
CA GLN A 96 1.34 3.15 17.45
C GLN A 96 2.49 4.14 17.16
N CYS A 97 3.76 3.72 17.18
CA CYS A 97 4.86 4.62 16.85
C CYS A 97 4.95 4.99 15.36
N GLY A 98 4.35 4.22 14.47
CA GLY A 98 4.31 4.46 13.02
C GLY A 98 5.56 4.01 12.25
N TYR A 99 6.67 3.69 12.91
CA TYR A 99 7.97 3.49 12.24
C TYR A 99 7.98 2.34 11.23
N CYS A 100 7.42 1.18 11.56
CA CYS A 100 7.42 0.00 10.69
C CYS A 100 6.30 0.02 9.63
N GLN A 101 5.37 0.98 9.70
CA GLN A 101 4.10 0.88 8.96
C GLN A 101 4.26 0.97 7.45
N SER A 102 5.20 1.77 6.94
CA SER A 102 5.47 1.80 5.50
C SER A 102 5.85 0.42 4.96
N GLY A 103 6.77 -0.27 5.64
CA GLY A 103 7.17 -1.62 5.27
C GLY A 103 6.04 -2.65 5.41
N GLN A 104 5.24 -2.56 6.49
CA GLN A 104 4.08 -3.41 6.72
C GLN A 104 3.05 -3.25 5.58
N ILE A 105 2.70 -2.02 5.23
CA ILE A 105 1.75 -1.71 4.15
C ILE A 105 2.26 -2.22 2.80
N MET A 106 3.53 -2.00 2.48
CA MET A 106 4.11 -2.48 1.22
C MET A 106 4.10 -4.01 1.13
N SER A 107 4.43 -4.72 2.23
CA SER A 107 4.37 -6.19 2.27
C SER A 107 2.93 -6.70 2.14
N ALA A 108 1.97 -6.09 2.84
CA ALA A 108 0.56 -6.45 2.75
C ALA A 108 -0.03 -6.18 1.34
N ALA A 109 0.37 -5.08 0.70
CA ALA A 109 -0.07 -4.77 -0.66
C ALA A 109 0.44 -5.80 -1.67
N ALA A 110 1.69 -6.24 -1.54
CA ALA A 110 2.25 -7.30 -2.39
C ALA A 110 1.58 -8.67 -2.16
N LEU A 111 1.22 -8.99 -0.91
CA LEU A 111 0.43 -10.19 -0.59
C LEU A 111 -0.93 -10.15 -1.29
N LEU A 112 -1.68 -9.06 -1.12
CA LEU A 112 -3.02 -8.93 -1.67
C LEU A 112 -3.06 -8.85 -3.20
N ALA A 113 -1.98 -8.39 -3.83
CA ALA A 113 -1.82 -8.44 -5.28
C ALA A 113 -1.70 -9.89 -5.80
N LYS A 114 -1.17 -10.82 -5.01
CA LYS A 114 -1.00 -12.24 -5.34
C LYS A 114 -2.17 -13.11 -4.87
N ASN A 115 -2.71 -12.80 -3.70
CA ASN A 115 -3.81 -13.54 -3.09
C ASN A 115 -4.85 -12.55 -2.52
N ALA A 116 -5.96 -12.42 -3.23
CA ALA A 116 -7.02 -11.47 -2.87
C ALA A 116 -7.80 -11.86 -1.59
N LYS A 117 -7.67 -13.09 -1.09
CA LYS A 117 -8.37 -13.59 0.09
C LYS A 117 -7.45 -14.48 0.93
N PRO A 118 -6.40 -13.93 1.53
CA PRO A 118 -5.45 -14.71 2.30
C PRO A 118 -6.07 -15.22 3.60
N SER A 119 -5.74 -16.44 3.99
CA SER A 119 -5.99 -17.01 5.31
C SER A 119 -5.07 -16.37 6.37
N ASN A 120 -5.36 -16.57 7.64
CA ASN A 120 -4.48 -16.12 8.73
C ASN A 120 -3.05 -16.64 8.59
N SER A 121 -2.90 -17.92 8.24
CA SER A 121 -1.60 -18.56 8.04
C SER A 121 -0.80 -17.93 6.90
N GLU A 122 -1.46 -17.62 5.78
CA GLU A 122 -0.82 -16.96 4.64
C GLU A 122 -0.43 -15.51 4.96
N ILE A 123 -1.24 -14.81 5.75
CA ILE A 123 -0.90 -13.47 6.25
C ILE A 123 0.33 -13.57 7.16
N ASP A 124 0.33 -14.46 8.13
CA ASP A 124 1.43 -14.65 9.08
C ASP A 124 2.73 -15.00 8.34
N GLU A 125 2.68 -15.88 7.35
CA GLU A 125 3.83 -16.24 6.53
C GLU A 125 4.35 -15.05 5.71
N ALA A 126 3.47 -14.31 5.05
CA ALA A 126 3.86 -13.15 4.24
C ALA A 126 4.41 -12.00 5.07
N MET A 127 3.91 -11.82 6.31
CA MET A 127 4.26 -10.73 7.20
C MET A 127 5.36 -11.07 8.22
N LYS A 128 5.79 -12.34 8.33
CA LYS A 128 6.79 -12.79 9.33
C LYS A 128 8.12 -12.01 9.31
N GLY A 129 8.50 -11.49 8.13
CA GLY A 129 9.69 -10.67 7.96
C GLY A 129 9.45 -9.16 8.23
N ASN A 130 8.34 -8.77 8.86
CA ASN A 130 8.01 -7.39 9.19
C ASN A 130 7.85 -7.22 10.70
N ILE A 131 8.88 -6.66 11.35
CA ILE A 131 8.91 -6.52 12.81
C ILE A 131 8.19 -5.24 13.24
N CYS A 132 7.25 -5.39 14.19
CA CYS A 132 6.60 -4.29 14.88
C CYS A 132 6.98 -4.29 16.37
N ARG A 133 7.79 -3.31 16.82
CA ARG A 133 8.22 -3.24 18.23
C ARG A 133 7.07 -2.92 19.17
N CYS A 134 6.02 -2.25 18.69
CA CYS A 134 4.82 -1.95 19.47
C CYS A 134 3.87 -3.16 19.60
N GLY A 135 4.11 -4.25 18.87
CA GLY A 135 3.33 -5.48 18.97
C GLY A 135 1.93 -5.43 18.37
N THR A 136 1.67 -4.55 17.39
CA THR A 136 0.33 -4.38 16.79
C THR A 136 -0.05 -5.48 15.78
N TYR A 137 0.51 -6.68 15.89
CA TYR A 137 0.34 -7.75 14.90
C TYR A 137 -1.11 -8.19 14.68
N GLN A 138 -1.93 -8.19 15.74
CA GLN A 138 -3.35 -8.53 15.63
C GLN A 138 -4.09 -7.51 14.75
N ARG A 139 -3.85 -6.22 14.99
CA ARG A 139 -4.42 -5.15 14.16
C ARG A 139 -3.90 -5.19 12.72
N ILE A 140 -2.63 -5.53 12.51
CA ILE A 140 -2.06 -5.71 11.18
C ILE A 140 -2.80 -6.81 10.43
N ARG A 141 -3.02 -7.97 11.06
CA ARG A 141 -3.77 -9.10 10.46
C ARG A 141 -5.21 -8.70 10.13
N GLU A 142 -5.91 -8.05 11.06
CA GLU A 142 -7.25 -7.54 10.86
C GLU A 142 -7.31 -6.55 9.69
N ALA A 143 -6.37 -5.62 9.61
CA ALA A 143 -6.30 -4.65 8.53
C ALA A 143 -6.03 -5.30 7.16
N VAL A 144 -5.25 -6.40 7.09
CA VAL A 144 -5.07 -7.16 5.84
C VAL A 144 -6.40 -7.78 5.40
N HIS A 145 -7.16 -8.40 6.30
CA HIS A 145 -8.49 -8.93 5.99
C HIS A 145 -9.46 -7.82 5.56
N ARG A 146 -9.43 -6.69 6.25
CA ARG A 146 -10.26 -5.52 5.90
C ARG A 146 -9.93 -5.01 4.50
N ALA A 147 -8.65 -4.89 4.17
CA ALA A 147 -8.20 -4.49 2.84
C ALA A 147 -8.61 -5.48 1.74
N ALA A 148 -8.53 -6.79 2.03
CA ALA A 148 -9.00 -7.84 1.13
C ALA A 148 -10.50 -7.70 0.81
N ALA A 149 -11.33 -7.41 1.83
CA ALA A 149 -12.76 -7.17 1.65
C ALA A 149 -13.06 -5.93 0.80
N MET A 150 -12.30 -4.83 1.00
CA MET A 150 -12.41 -3.62 0.16
C MET A 150 -12.03 -3.88 -1.29
N HIS A 151 -10.98 -4.69 -1.51
CA HIS A 151 -10.52 -5.05 -2.85
C HIS A 151 -11.61 -5.84 -3.61
N ALA A 152 -12.26 -6.77 -2.92
CA ALA A 152 -13.36 -7.55 -3.48
C ALA A 152 -14.60 -6.69 -3.79
N ALA A 153 -14.88 -5.67 -2.97
CA ALA A 153 -16.00 -4.75 -3.18
C ALA A 153 -15.78 -3.82 -4.38
N SER A 154 -14.54 -3.36 -4.60
CA SER A 154 -14.19 -2.52 -5.74
C SER A 154 -14.08 -3.29 -7.06
N ALA A 155 -13.86 -4.59 -7.01
CA ALA A 155 -13.81 -5.47 -8.19
C ALA A 155 -15.20 -5.95 -8.66
N LYS A 156 -16.26 -5.78 -7.85
CA LYS A 156 -17.63 -5.99 -8.33
C LYS A 156 -18.03 -4.80 -9.21
N PRO A 157 -18.42 -5.02 -10.49
CA PRO A 157 -19.07 -3.96 -11.25
C PRO A 157 -20.27 -3.47 -10.42
N ALA A 158 -20.39 -2.16 -10.28
CA ALA A 158 -21.61 -1.57 -9.73
C ALA A 158 -22.77 -2.12 -10.55
N ARG A 159 -23.59 -3.00 -9.97
CA ARG A 159 -24.90 -3.27 -10.55
C ARG A 159 -25.66 -1.96 -10.45
N LEU A 160 -25.84 -1.32 -11.59
CA LEU A 160 -26.81 -0.24 -11.78
C LEU A 160 -28.21 -0.87 -11.85
N ASP A 161 -28.59 -1.59 -10.79
CA ASP A 161 -29.95 -2.15 -10.65
C ASP A 161 -30.85 -1.18 -9.89
N GLY A 162 -30.51 0.10 -9.89
CA GLY A 162 -31.37 1.20 -9.48
C GLY A 162 -31.81 1.97 -10.72
N ALA A 163 -32.94 1.59 -11.29
CA ALA A 163 -33.65 2.53 -12.15
C ALA A 163 -33.81 3.83 -11.35
N LEU A 164 -33.28 4.93 -11.88
CA LEU A 164 -33.57 6.26 -11.36
C LEU A 164 -35.10 6.36 -11.23
N PRO A 165 -35.65 6.81 -10.09
CA PRO A 165 -37.06 7.08 -10.01
C PRO A 165 -37.44 8.03 -11.15
N THR A 166 -38.40 7.65 -11.96
CA THR A 166 -38.92 8.51 -13.00
C THR A 166 -39.52 9.75 -12.33
N ASP A 167 -39.47 10.90 -13.00
CA ASP A 167 -40.00 12.18 -12.50
C ASP A 167 -41.42 12.07 -11.94
N ASP A 168 -42.21 11.13 -12.47
CA ASP A 168 -43.57 10.79 -12.00
C ASP A 168 -43.65 10.20 -10.58
N ALA A 169 -42.58 9.60 -10.08
CA ALA A 169 -42.51 9.06 -8.71
C ALA A 169 -42.14 10.13 -7.67
N LEU A 170 -41.39 11.15 -8.09
CA LEU A 170 -41.06 12.30 -7.24
C LEU A 170 -42.26 13.22 -7.02
N ASP A 171 -43.07 13.46 -8.06
CA ASP A 171 -44.26 14.30 -7.98
C ASP A 171 -45.33 13.69 -7.07
N LYS A 172 -45.50 12.37 -7.03
CA LYS A 172 -46.44 11.71 -6.11
C LYS A 172 -46.03 11.85 -4.63
N GLN A 173 -44.75 11.79 -4.32
CA GLN A 173 -44.28 11.96 -2.93
C GLN A 173 -44.43 13.40 -2.42
N LEU A 174 -44.34 14.39 -3.29
CA LEU A 174 -44.55 15.80 -2.93
C LEU A 174 -46.01 16.15 -2.67
N VAL A 175 -46.93 15.48 -3.38
CA VAL A 175 -48.39 15.69 -3.20
C VAL A 175 -48.89 15.05 -1.90
N GLU A 176 -48.36 13.89 -1.50
CA GLU A 176 -48.74 13.23 -0.24
C GLU A 176 -48.18 13.92 1.01
N ALA A 177 -47.06 14.62 0.91
CA ALA A 177 -46.45 15.36 2.02
C ALA A 177 -47.10 16.75 2.26
N GLY A 178 -47.85 17.29 1.32
CA GLY A 178 -48.48 18.62 1.39
C GLY A 178 -49.94 18.62 1.88
N GLY A 179 -50.52 17.48 2.24
CA GLY A 179 -51.95 17.32 2.57
C GLY A 179 -52.31 17.25 4.06
N ALA A 180 -51.40 17.60 4.97
CA ALA A 180 -51.68 17.64 6.41
C ALA A 180 -51.39 19.05 6.98
N ALA A 181 -52.31 19.97 6.81
CA ALA A 181 -52.41 21.21 7.56
C ALA A 181 -53.87 21.48 7.84
#